data_c61f19f77f61be67f036c036ba0e5157
#
_entry.id   c61f19f77f61be67f036c036ba0e5157
#
_cell.length_a   1.000
_cell.length_b   1.000
_cell.length_c   1.000
_cell.angle_alpha   90.00
_cell.angle_beta   90.00
_cell.angle_gamma   90.00
#
_symmetry.space_group_name_H-M   'P 1'
#
loop_
_entity.id
_entity.type
_entity.pdbx_description
1 polymer ?
#
loop_
_entity_poly.entity_id
_entity_poly.type
_entity_poly.pdbx_seq_one_letter_code
_entity_poly.pdbx_strand_id
1 'polypeptide(L)'
;MTDAQQLAQQILDTVGGSANIADVENCMTRLRVEVVSDAAVDLPALKGTDGVIAAIAAGSNLQIVLGPGLVDRVAVGLEALRASAPSPTTAGGGPDAGPAGASPEELAARGAAMKATARSRSDGRAMRAVRKISAIFIPLIPALIACGLIAGINGILTNLGWLPAATPFLGVLSSGFLSLLAVFVGMNAAKEFGGTPILGGAVGGIIVAAGVANVSVLGQQLAPGQGGVLAAMAGGIVAAYVERTMRRHTPDVVALIVVPTVTVLVAGALTLGVLMTVAGVVSVAIGSAATWLLANGGAFAGFVLGGLFLPLVMTGMHQALTPIHTTLIDQTGWTVLLPVLAMGGAGQIGAAIALWLRFRSNAALTRTIRGALPAGLLGVGEPLIYGVTLPLGRPFITACIGGAFGGGVVGLFDQLGHTVGAIAIGASDLSLLPLLDGSSGYGWAILGYGSGLVTAYVVGFLATLLFGVSDSVRADLAEQSAPGAPLDVVASAEPADATSPVAGAAAGAAAPSGAADAGAPVRSGSGSSR
;
A
#
# COMPACT_ATOMS: atom_id res chain seq x y z
N MET A 1 18.43 -29.99 -17.38
CA MET A 1 18.39 -28.72 -16.61
C MET A 1 19.10 -27.68 -17.44
N THR A 2 18.58 -26.48 -17.51
CA THR A 2 19.28 -25.37 -18.18
C THR A 2 20.46 -24.91 -17.29
N ASP A 3 21.51 -24.31 -17.89
CA ASP A 3 22.67 -23.79 -17.12
C ASP A 3 22.25 -22.90 -15.93
N ALA A 4 21.17 -22.12 -16.10
CA ALA A 4 20.64 -21.29 -15.03
C ALA A 4 19.98 -22.07 -13.88
N GLN A 5 19.38 -23.22 -14.14
CA GLN A 5 18.80 -24.10 -13.11
C GLN A 5 19.89 -24.84 -12.34
N GLN A 6 20.97 -25.23 -13.01
CA GLN A 6 22.13 -25.85 -12.35
C GLN A 6 22.82 -24.85 -11.43
N LEU A 7 22.99 -23.60 -11.90
CA LEU A 7 23.57 -22.53 -11.09
C LEU A 7 22.67 -22.17 -9.89
N ALA A 8 21.35 -22.14 -10.07
CA ALA A 8 20.42 -21.94 -8.95
C ALA A 8 20.52 -23.04 -7.89
N GLN A 9 20.69 -24.30 -8.31
CA GLN A 9 20.89 -25.43 -7.39
C GLN A 9 22.22 -25.32 -6.64
N GLN A 10 23.31 -24.97 -7.33
CA GLN A 10 24.62 -24.78 -6.70
C GLN A 10 24.61 -23.63 -5.70
N ILE A 11 23.94 -22.52 -6.02
CA ILE A 11 23.74 -21.40 -5.08
C ILE A 11 22.92 -21.88 -3.87
N LEU A 12 21.84 -22.63 -4.08
CA LEU A 12 21.01 -23.17 -3.00
C LEU A 12 21.84 -24.04 -2.02
N ASP A 13 22.70 -24.89 -2.56
CA ASP A 13 23.54 -25.79 -1.76
C ASP A 13 24.58 -25.00 -0.97
N THR A 14 25.19 -23.96 -1.56
CA THR A 14 26.22 -23.13 -0.90
C THR A 14 25.68 -22.12 0.11
N VAL A 15 24.40 -21.75 0.03
CA VAL A 15 23.78 -20.88 1.04
C VAL A 15 23.14 -21.63 2.22
N GLY A 16 23.29 -22.96 2.28
CA GLY A 16 22.78 -23.78 3.39
C GLY A 16 21.37 -24.36 3.15
N GLY A 17 20.95 -24.45 1.90
CA GLY A 17 19.67 -25.04 1.49
C GLY A 17 18.47 -24.09 1.60
N SER A 18 17.31 -24.60 1.17
CA SER A 18 16.06 -23.81 1.09
C SER A 18 15.57 -23.30 2.45
N ALA A 19 15.86 -24.02 3.53
CA ALA A 19 15.47 -23.63 4.89
C ALA A 19 16.26 -22.40 5.40
N ASN A 20 17.45 -22.14 4.83
CA ASN A 20 18.27 -20.99 5.20
C ASN A 20 18.00 -19.74 4.35
N ILE A 21 17.12 -19.80 3.35
CA ILE A 21 16.74 -18.64 2.53
C ILE A 21 15.48 -18.03 3.07
N ALA A 22 15.58 -16.80 3.61
CA ALA A 22 14.44 -16.02 4.08
C ALA A 22 13.73 -15.31 2.91
N ASP A 23 14.51 -14.63 2.03
CA ASP A 23 13.98 -13.92 0.87
C ASP A 23 14.97 -13.91 -0.30
N VAL A 24 14.46 -13.71 -1.53
CA VAL A 24 15.26 -13.63 -2.75
C VAL A 24 14.78 -12.45 -3.60
N GLU A 25 15.66 -11.48 -3.80
CA GLU A 25 15.41 -10.35 -4.70
C GLU A 25 16.46 -10.29 -5.80
N ASN A 26 16.10 -9.84 -6.99
CA ASN A 26 17.03 -9.59 -8.08
C ASN A 26 17.07 -8.10 -8.47
N CYS A 27 18.25 -7.62 -8.79
CA CYS A 27 18.47 -6.26 -9.28
C CYS A 27 19.48 -6.30 -10.42
N MET A 28 19.09 -5.82 -11.61
CA MET A 28 19.82 -5.76 -12.88
C MET A 28 20.98 -6.76 -13.11
N THR A 29 21.92 -6.88 -12.19
CA THR A 29 23.12 -7.76 -12.29
C THR A 29 23.39 -8.56 -11.02
N ARG A 30 22.62 -8.36 -9.93
CA ARG A 30 22.88 -8.94 -8.62
C ARG A 30 21.64 -9.66 -8.10
N LEU A 31 21.88 -10.88 -7.60
CA LEU A 31 20.93 -11.63 -6.80
C LEU A 31 21.18 -11.27 -5.33
N ARG A 32 20.15 -10.83 -4.64
CA ARG A 32 20.17 -10.59 -3.19
C ARG A 32 19.43 -11.75 -2.54
N VAL A 33 20.11 -12.43 -1.63
CA VAL A 33 19.55 -13.53 -0.86
C VAL A 33 19.62 -13.14 0.60
N GLU A 34 18.49 -13.07 1.26
CA GLU A 34 18.42 -12.92 2.70
C GLU A 34 18.47 -14.31 3.33
N VAL A 35 19.43 -14.55 4.22
CA VAL A 35 19.63 -15.84 4.87
C VAL A 35 19.24 -15.77 6.34
N VAL A 36 18.66 -16.87 6.86
CA VAL A 36 18.28 -17.02 8.27
C VAL A 36 19.51 -17.08 9.17
N SER A 37 20.56 -17.78 8.71
CA SER A 37 21.84 -17.92 9.41
C SER A 37 23.00 -17.76 8.43
N ASP A 38 23.85 -16.77 8.69
CA ASP A 38 25.07 -16.51 7.93
C ASP A 38 26.16 -17.60 8.17
N ALA A 39 26.12 -18.26 9.32
CA ALA A 39 27.00 -19.36 9.65
C ALA A 39 26.81 -20.61 8.76
N ALA A 40 25.66 -20.76 8.11
CA ALA A 40 25.37 -21.85 7.19
C ALA A 40 25.79 -21.56 5.74
N VAL A 41 26.31 -20.37 5.45
CA VAL A 41 26.73 -19.95 4.11
C VAL A 41 28.20 -20.29 3.86
N ASP A 42 28.47 -21.13 2.86
CA ASP A 42 29.83 -21.38 2.37
C ASP A 42 30.22 -20.31 1.33
N LEU A 43 30.66 -19.14 1.83
CA LEU A 43 31.06 -18.02 1.00
C LEU A 43 32.26 -18.29 0.07
N PRO A 44 33.30 -19.08 0.49
CA PRO A 44 34.38 -19.53 -0.39
C PRO A 44 33.87 -20.38 -1.57
N ALA A 45 33.04 -21.40 -1.29
CA ALA A 45 32.45 -22.24 -2.34
C ALA A 45 31.57 -21.45 -3.29
N LEU A 46 30.75 -20.51 -2.77
CA LEU A 46 29.90 -19.63 -3.57
C LEU A 46 30.71 -18.75 -4.52
N LYS A 47 31.85 -18.20 -4.08
CA LYS A 47 32.76 -17.40 -4.93
C LYS A 47 33.44 -18.23 -6.00
N GLY A 48 33.61 -19.52 -5.77
CA GLY A 48 34.21 -20.46 -6.73
C GLY A 48 33.22 -21.07 -7.72
N THR A 49 31.93 -20.74 -7.61
CA THR A 49 30.87 -21.32 -8.46
C THR A 49 30.92 -20.68 -9.85
N ASP A 50 30.97 -21.50 -10.90
CA ASP A 50 30.94 -21.03 -12.29
C ASP A 50 29.67 -20.23 -12.58
N GLY A 51 29.85 -19.01 -13.11
CA GLY A 51 28.75 -18.07 -13.36
C GLY A 51 28.54 -17.03 -12.24
N VAL A 52 29.22 -17.17 -11.09
CA VAL A 52 29.26 -16.16 -10.03
C VAL A 52 30.46 -15.25 -10.24
N ILE A 53 30.22 -13.97 -10.57
CA ILE A 53 31.28 -12.99 -10.79
C ILE A 53 31.87 -12.51 -9.46
N ALA A 54 31.02 -12.31 -8.45
CA ALA A 54 31.42 -11.94 -7.09
C ALA A 54 30.30 -12.29 -6.09
N ALA A 55 30.67 -12.58 -4.83
CA ALA A 55 29.74 -12.75 -3.74
C ALA A 55 30.22 -11.93 -2.52
N ILE A 56 29.31 -11.15 -1.93
CA ILE A 56 29.54 -10.28 -0.78
C ILE A 56 28.49 -10.60 0.28
N ALA A 57 28.94 -10.94 1.48
CA ALA A 57 28.05 -11.10 2.64
C ALA A 57 28.13 -9.86 3.53
N ALA A 58 26.97 -9.37 3.96
CA ALA A 58 26.83 -8.28 4.91
C ALA A 58 25.75 -8.69 5.94
N GLY A 59 26.19 -9.40 6.98
CA GLY A 59 25.28 -10.06 7.93
C GLY A 59 24.38 -11.07 7.20
N SER A 60 23.09 -11.06 7.49
CA SER A 60 22.09 -11.92 6.84
C SER A 60 21.84 -11.62 5.36
N ASN A 61 22.40 -10.55 4.81
CA ASN A 61 22.17 -10.14 3.41
C ASN A 61 23.36 -10.54 2.52
N LEU A 62 23.12 -11.46 1.60
CA LEU A 62 24.10 -11.97 0.66
C LEU A 62 23.85 -11.39 -0.73
N GLN A 63 24.84 -10.76 -1.32
CA GLN A 63 24.78 -10.21 -2.68
C GLN A 63 25.65 -11.04 -3.62
N ILE A 64 25.04 -11.69 -4.61
CA ILE A 64 25.70 -12.53 -5.60
C ILE A 64 25.62 -11.83 -6.97
N VAL A 65 26.76 -11.49 -7.54
CA VAL A 65 26.84 -10.82 -8.84
C VAL A 65 26.87 -11.89 -9.94
N LEU A 66 25.85 -11.92 -10.80
CA LEU A 66 25.68 -12.91 -11.87
C LEU A 66 25.72 -12.29 -13.28
N GLY A 67 25.59 -10.97 -13.38
CA GLY A 67 25.50 -10.28 -14.67
C GLY A 67 24.07 -10.18 -15.23
N PRO A 68 23.88 -9.31 -16.26
CA PRO A 68 22.56 -9.02 -16.82
C PRO A 68 21.97 -10.25 -17.54
N GLY A 69 20.66 -10.48 -17.35
CA GLY A 69 19.90 -11.58 -17.98
C GLY A 69 20.08 -12.96 -17.34
N LEU A 70 21.25 -13.27 -16.75
CA LEU A 70 21.47 -14.52 -16.01
C LEU A 70 20.80 -14.42 -14.63
N VAL A 71 20.88 -13.27 -13.98
CA VAL A 71 20.32 -13.04 -12.65
C VAL A 71 18.83 -13.32 -12.57
N ASP A 72 18.04 -12.90 -13.58
CA ASP A 72 16.59 -13.11 -13.60
C ASP A 72 16.23 -14.58 -13.71
N ARG A 73 16.96 -15.34 -14.54
CA ARG A 73 16.74 -16.78 -14.73
C ARG A 73 17.13 -17.59 -13.50
N VAL A 74 18.21 -17.20 -12.84
CA VAL A 74 18.67 -17.84 -11.61
C VAL A 74 17.74 -17.51 -10.44
N ALA A 75 17.24 -16.29 -10.32
CA ALA A 75 16.26 -15.92 -9.30
C ALA A 75 14.99 -16.77 -9.42
N VAL A 76 14.42 -16.89 -10.61
CA VAL A 76 13.25 -17.74 -10.88
C VAL A 76 13.55 -19.22 -10.56
N GLY A 77 14.73 -19.70 -10.92
CA GLY A 77 15.17 -21.07 -10.59
C GLY A 77 15.28 -21.32 -9.08
N LEU A 78 15.85 -20.36 -8.35
CA LEU A 78 16.04 -20.46 -6.90
C LEU A 78 14.70 -20.40 -6.14
N GLU A 79 13.78 -19.52 -6.57
CA GLU A 79 12.41 -19.47 -6.03
C GLU A 79 11.63 -20.76 -6.29
N ALA A 80 11.76 -21.35 -7.48
CA ALA A 80 11.13 -22.62 -7.81
C ALA A 80 11.66 -23.77 -6.95
N LEU A 81 12.96 -23.82 -6.71
CA LEU A 81 13.61 -24.82 -5.83
C LEU A 81 13.18 -24.64 -4.37
N ARG A 82 13.06 -23.39 -3.91
CA ARG A 82 12.55 -23.07 -2.57
C ARG A 82 11.09 -23.51 -2.39
N ALA A 83 10.24 -23.28 -3.40
CA ALA A 83 8.83 -23.68 -3.36
C ALA A 83 8.60 -25.19 -3.42
N SER A 84 9.53 -25.96 -3.99
CA SER A 84 9.46 -27.42 -4.11
C SER A 84 10.05 -28.18 -2.91
N ALA A 85 10.74 -27.49 -2.02
CA ALA A 85 11.28 -28.12 -0.80
C ALA A 85 10.14 -28.39 0.19
N PRO A 86 10.07 -29.60 0.80
CA PRO A 86 9.11 -29.88 1.84
C PRO A 86 9.35 -28.94 3.01
N SER A 87 8.34 -28.18 3.40
CA SER A 87 8.37 -27.40 4.64
C SER A 87 8.75 -28.35 5.79
N PRO A 88 9.66 -27.95 6.71
CA PRO A 88 9.95 -28.78 7.86
C PRO A 88 8.65 -29.02 8.62
N THR A 89 8.15 -30.24 8.54
CA THR A 89 7.07 -30.73 9.39
C THR A 89 7.62 -30.71 10.80
N THR A 90 7.20 -29.76 11.61
CA THR A 90 7.26 -29.88 13.06
C THR A 90 6.41 -31.09 13.44
N ALA A 91 7.06 -32.20 13.63
CA ALA A 91 6.46 -33.42 14.12
C ALA A 91 5.98 -33.18 15.56
N GLY A 92 4.71 -33.46 15.81
CA GLY A 92 4.24 -33.86 17.10
C GLY A 92 3.63 -32.76 17.98
N GLY A 93 2.39 -32.43 17.74
CA GLY A 93 1.48 -31.84 18.72
C GLY A 93 0.06 -32.27 18.36
N GLY A 94 -0.49 -33.20 19.12
CA GLY A 94 -1.88 -33.64 18.98
C GLY A 94 -2.85 -32.46 19.19
N PRO A 95 -4.14 -32.60 18.82
CA PRO A 95 -5.11 -31.51 18.75
C PRO A 95 -5.58 -30.95 20.09
N ASP A 96 -4.91 -31.23 21.23
CA ASP A 96 -5.36 -30.87 22.58
C ASP A 96 -4.34 -30.07 23.45
N ALA A 97 -3.32 -29.45 22.86
CA ALA A 97 -2.55 -28.46 23.60
C ALA A 97 -3.23 -27.10 23.46
N GLY A 98 -4.01 -26.70 24.45
CA GLY A 98 -4.48 -25.32 24.62
C GLY A 98 -3.30 -24.35 24.56
N PRO A 99 -3.48 -23.11 24.08
CA PRO A 99 -2.38 -22.21 23.80
C PRO A 99 -1.72 -21.73 25.10
N ALA A 100 -0.57 -22.33 25.42
CA ALA A 100 0.33 -21.75 26.39
C ALA A 100 0.71 -20.33 25.94
N GLY A 101 0.73 -19.42 26.88
CA GLY A 101 0.84 -17.97 26.78
C GLY A 101 1.62 -17.39 25.61
N ALA A 102 0.92 -16.68 24.74
CA ALA A 102 1.48 -16.17 23.51
C ALA A 102 2.35 -14.90 23.73
N SER A 103 3.63 -14.98 23.34
CA SER A 103 4.51 -13.82 23.26
C SER A 103 4.02 -12.82 22.21
N PRO A 104 4.47 -11.53 22.22
CA PRO A 104 4.13 -10.57 21.16
C PRO A 104 4.45 -11.10 19.75
N GLU A 105 5.51 -11.88 19.60
CA GLU A 105 5.92 -12.53 18.36
C GLU A 105 4.95 -13.65 17.96
N GLU A 106 4.47 -14.44 18.91
CA GLU A 106 3.46 -15.45 18.65
C GLU A 106 2.11 -14.86 18.30
N LEU A 107 1.71 -13.74 18.93
CA LEU A 107 0.50 -13.01 18.55
C LEU A 107 0.63 -12.46 17.13
N ALA A 108 1.77 -11.88 16.77
CA ALA A 108 2.08 -11.41 15.41
C ALA A 108 2.10 -12.59 14.41
N ALA A 109 2.73 -13.71 14.76
CA ALA A 109 2.76 -14.92 13.93
C ALA A 109 1.36 -15.51 13.72
N ARG A 110 0.51 -15.57 14.76
CA ARG A 110 -0.90 -15.97 14.63
C ARG A 110 -1.67 -15.02 13.72
N GLY A 111 -1.49 -13.70 13.90
CA GLY A 111 -2.10 -12.69 13.03
C GLY A 111 -1.69 -12.88 11.57
N ALA A 112 -0.42 -13.12 11.31
CA ALA A 112 0.11 -13.41 9.97
C ALA A 112 -0.46 -14.72 9.39
N ALA A 113 -0.54 -15.79 10.19
CA ALA A 113 -1.12 -17.07 9.80
C ALA A 113 -2.63 -16.94 9.48
N MET A 114 -3.39 -16.21 10.30
CA MET A 114 -4.81 -15.94 10.03
C MET A 114 -5.00 -15.12 8.75
N LYS A 115 -4.14 -14.13 8.50
CA LYS A 115 -4.09 -13.37 7.24
C LYS A 115 -3.81 -14.27 6.04
N ALA A 116 -2.83 -15.17 6.15
CA ALA A 116 -2.48 -16.13 5.10
C ALA A 116 -3.65 -17.10 4.82
N THR A 117 -4.28 -17.64 5.87
CA THR A 117 -5.45 -18.54 5.76
C THR A 117 -6.67 -17.82 5.17
N ALA A 118 -6.93 -16.57 5.54
CA ALA A 118 -7.99 -15.77 4.95
C ALA A 118 -7.74 -15.51 3.46
N ARG A 119 -6.47 -15.28 3.08
CA ARG A 119 -6.06 -15.12 1.67
C ARG A 119 -6.22 -16.41 0.86
N SER A 120 -5.87 -17.56 1.42
CA SER A 120 -5.97 -18.85 0.71
C SER A 120 -7.42 -19.30 0.50
N ARG A 121 -8.32 -19.01 1.43
CA ARG A 121 -9.76 -19.31 1.29
C ARG A 121 -10.46 -18.48 0.20
N SER A 122 -9.84 -17.40 -0.27
CA SER A 122 -10.42 -16.46 -1.23
C SER A 122 -9.78 -16.56 -2.62
N ASP A 123 -9.48 -17.74 -3.12
CA ASP A 123 -8.69 -17.91 -4.37
C ASP A 123 -9.52 -17.93 -5.67
N GLY A 124 -10.72 -17.38 -5.65
CA GLY A 124 -11.58 -17.22 -6.82
C GLY A 124 -11.01 -16.26 -7.89
N ARG A 125 -11.49 -16.41 -9.16
CA ARG A 125 -11.08 -15.52 -10.27
C ARG A 125 -11.33 -14.04 -9.97
N ALA A 126 -12.47 -13.73 -9.32
CA ALA A 126 -12.81 -12.37 -8.88
C ALA A 126 -11.78 -11.81 -7.89
N MET A 127 -11.36 -12.62 -6.91
CA MET A 127 -10.39 -12.21 -5.91
C MET A 127 -9.00 -11.97 -6.50
N ARG A 128 -8.61 -12.74 -7.51
CA ARG A 128 -7.37 -12.50 -8.27
C ARG A 128 -7.41 -11.16 -9.01
N ALA A 129 -8.56 -10.80 -9.60
CA ALA A 129 -8.74 -9.50 -10.23
C ALA A 129 -8.65 -8.35 -9.22
N VAL A 130 -9.31 -8.48 -8.06
CA VAL A 130 -9.25 -7.49 -6.97
C VAL A 130 -7.82 -7.30 -6.47
N ARG A 131 -7.06 -8.40 -6.27
CA ARG A 131 -5.64 -8.33 -5.88
C ARG A 131 -4.77 -7.61 -6.92
N LYS A 132 -4.99 -7.84 -8.21
CA LYS A 132 -4.29 -7.13 -9.28
C LYS A 132 -4.60 -5.63 -9.28
N ILE A 133 -5.86 -5.25 -9.10
CA ILE A 133 -6.25 -3.85 -8.94
C ILE A 133 -5.54 -3.25 -7.72
N SER A 134 -5.57 -3.91 -6.56
CA SER A 134 -4.86 -3.46 -5.36
C SER A 134 -3.35 -3.27 -5.62
N ALA A 135 -2.71 -4.21 -6.32
CA ALA A 135 -1.28 -4.13 -6.64
C ALA A 135 -0.90 -2.90 -7.50
N ILE A 136 -1.83 -2.42 -8.34
CA ILE A 136 -1.64 -1.18 -9.11
C ILE A 136 -1.56 0.05 -8.18
N PHE A 137 -2.37 0.08 -7.11
CA PHE A 137 -2.52 1.26 -6.25
C PHE A 137 -1.60 1.27 -5.02
N ILE A 138 -1.21 0.10 -4.49
CA ILE A 138 -0.34 -0.01 -3.30
C ILE A 138 0.92 0.86 -3.40
N PRO A 139 1.69 0.87 -4.52
CA PRO A 139 2.89 1.69 -4.62
C PRO A 139 2.62 3.20 -4.59
N LEU A 140 1.38 3.62 -4.85
CA LEU A 140 0.99 5.04 -4.89
C LEU A 140 0.58 5.58 -3.51
N ILE A 141 0.27 4.70 -2.56
CA ILE A 141 -0.29 5.05 -1.25
C ILE A 141 0.59 6.04 -0.48
N PRO A 142 1.93 5.86 -0.35
CA PRO A 142 2.76 6.81 0.38
C PRO A 142 2.68 8.23 -0.18
N ALA A 143 2.65 8.37 -1.51
CA ALA A 143 2.53 9.67 -2.16
C ALA A 143 1.13 10.27 -2.00
N LEU A 144 0.06 9.45 -2.07
CA LEU A 144 -1.32 9.89 -1.81
C LEU A 144 -1.47 10.40 -0.38
N ILE A 145 -0.92 9.68 0.61
CA ILE A 145 -0.94 10.11 2.02
C ILE A 145 -0.18 11.43 2.20
N ALA A 146 1.01 11.55 1.63
CA ALA A 146 1.82 12.77 1.74
C ALA A 146 1.10 13.98 1.14
N CYS A 147 0.58 13.85 -0.08
CA CYS A 147 -0.20 14.91 -0.73
C CYS A 147 -1.47 15.24 0.02
N GLY A 148 -2.19 14.23 0.52
CA GLY A 148 -3.37 14.41 1.35
C GLY A 148 -3.05 15.19 2.62
N LEU A 149 -2.00 14.81 3.35
CA LEU A 149 -1.60 15.52 4.57
C LEU A 149 -1.22 16.98 4.31
N ILE A 150 -0.47 17.25 3.23
CA ILE A 150 -0.12 18.62 2.81
C ILE A 150 -1.40 19.40 2.44
N ALA A 151 -2.35 18.77 1.71
CA ALA A 151 -3.64 19.38 1.39
C ALA A 151 -4.44 19.74 2.65
N GLY A 152 -4.47 18.84 3.64
CA GLY A 152 -5.13 19.09 4.91
C GLY A 152 -4.52 20.25 5.69
N ILE A 153 -3.19 20.30 5.80
CA ILE A 153 -2.48 21.44 6.40
C ILE A 153 -2.85 22.74 5.66
N ASN A 154 -2.80 22.70 4.33
CA ASN A 154 -3.16 23.84 3.51
C ASN A 154 -4.62 24.28 3.72
N GLY A 155 -5.54 23.33 3.83
CA GLY A 155 -6.95 23.59 4.13
C GLY A 155 -7.14 24.28 5.48
N ILE A 156 -6.48 23.82 6.54
CA ILE A 156 -6.51 24.46 7.86
C ILE A 156 -5.98 25.90 7.78
N LEU A 157 -4.82 26.10 7.17
CA LEU A 157 -4.21 27.44 7.04
C LEU A 157 -5.11 28.40 6.27
N THR A 158 -5.74 27.92 5.20
CA THR A 158 -6.68 28.70 4.39
C THR A 158 -7.93 29.08 5.20
N ASN A 159 -8.53 28.12 5.93
CA ASN A 159 -9.73 28.35 6.73
C ASN A 159 -9.48 29.31 7.91
N LEU A 160 -8.29 29.25 8.52
CA LEU A 160 -7.91 30.14 9.61
C LEU A 160 -7.37 31.50 9.12
N GLY A 161 -7.17 31.69 7.82
CA GLY A 161 -6.54 32.87 7.27
C GLY A 161 -5.06 33.04 7.66
N TRP A 162 -4.40 31.94 8.07
CA TRP A 162 -3.01 31.96 8.51
C TRP A 162 -2.06 31.74 7.34
N LEU A 163 -0.94 32.44 7.37
CA LEU A 163 0.14 32.31 6.37
C LEU A 163 -0.35 32.34 4.92
N PRO A 164 -1.08 33.37 4.48
CA PRO A 164 -1.68 33.42 3.14
C PRO A 164 -0.66 33.33 1.99
N ALA A 165 0.60 33.68 2.26
CA ALA A 165 1.69 33.53 1.29
C ALA A 165 2.15 32.07 1.11
N ALA A 166 1.92 31.20 2.09
CA ALA A 166 2.31 29.79 2.03
C ALA A 166 1.24 28.91 1.37
N THR A 167 -0.05 29.32 1.41
CA THR A 167 -1.16 28.50 0.91
C THR A 167 -1.08 28.18 -0.59
N PRO A 168 -0.71 29.09 -1.51
CA PRO A 168 -0.54 28.72 -2.92
C PRO A 168 0.60 27.73 -3.14
N PHE A 169 1.70 27.86 -2.39
CA PHE A 169 2.86 26.95 -2.47
C PHE A 169 2.48 25.53 -2.01
N LEU A 170 1.81 25.42 -0.86
CA LEU A 170 1.31 24.14 -0.35
C LEU A 170 0.27 23.53 -1.27
N GLY A 171 -0.56 24.36 -1.92
CA GLY A 171 -1.51 23.94 -2.94
C GLY A 171 -0.83 23.22 -4.12
N VAL A 172 0.25 23.79 -4.63
CA VAL A 172 1.04 23.17 -5.72
C VAL A 172 1.68 21.85 -5.25
N LEU A 173 2.28 21.82 -4.04
CA LEU A 173 2.89 20.61 -3.50
C LEU A 173 1.88 19.48 -3.32
N SER A 174 0.67 19.78 -2.84
CA SER A 174 -0.37 18.78 -2.63
C SER A 174 -1.00 18.28 -3.92
N SER A 175 -1.18 19.13 -4.93
CA SER A 175 -1.83 18.78 -6.19
C SER A 175 -0.88 18.17 -7.24
N GLY A 176 0.44 18.40 -7.14
CA GLY A 176 1.40 18.01 -8.16
C GLY A 176 1.41 16.52 -8.49
N PHE A 177 1.40 15.65 -7.48
CA PHE A 177 1.29 14.21 -7.69
C PHE A 177 -0.10 13.80 -8.19
N LEU A 178 -1.16 14.42 -7.63
CA LEU A 178 -2.54 14.07 -7.98
C LEU A 178 -2.85 14.40 -9.44
N SER A 179 -2.33 15.50 -9.97
CA SER A 179 -2.51 15.88 -11.39
C SER A 179 -1.85 14.88 -12.36
N LEU A 180 -0.84 14.13 -11.91
CA LEU A 180 -0.16 13.10 -12.68
C LEU A 180 -0.59 11.67 -12.29
N LEU A 181 -1.59 11.53 -11.45
CA LEU A 181 -2.02 10.22 -10.93
C LEU A 181 -2.36 9.23 -12.05
N ALA A 182 -2.98 9.67 -13.13
CA ALA A 182 -3.28 8.84 -14.30
C ALA A 182 -2.01 8.24 -14.94
N VAL A 183 -0.90 8.99 -14.96
CA VAL A 183 0.38 8.52 -15.47
C VAL A 183 0.91 7.37 -14.61
N PHE A 184 0.94 7.56 -13.29
CA PHE A 184 1.44 6.55 -12.35
C PHE A 184 0.55 5.31 -12.31
N VAL A 185 -0.76 5.47 -12.37
CA VAL A 185 -1.72 4.36 -12.47
C VAL A 185 -1.50 3.57 -13.76
N GLY A 186 -1.35 4.26 -14.90
CA GLY A 186 -1.05 3.63 -16.19
C GLY A 186 0.27 2.84 -16.16
N MET A 187 1.32 3.40 -15.54
CA MET A 187 2.61 2.73 -15.34
C MET A 187 2.47 1.44 -14.53
N ASN A 188 1.82 1.52 -13.37
CA ASN A 188 1.64 0.36 -12.50
C ASN A 188 0.70 -0.68 -13.11
N ALA A 189 -0.34 -0.26 -13.82
CA ALA A 189 -1.23 -1.16 -14.55
C ALA A 189 -0.48 -1.93 -15.63
N ALA A 190 0.34 -1.26 -16.43
CA ALA A 190 1.17 -1.94 -17.42
C ALA A 190 2.15 -2.93 -16.76
N LYS A 191 2.80 -2.54 -15.68
CA LYS A 191 3.72 -3.40 -14.90
C LYS A 191 3.01 -4.66 -14.39
N GLU A 192 1.88 -4.50 -13.72
CA GLU A 192 1.11 -5.61 -13.12
C GLU A 192 0.62 -6.61 -14.17
N PHE A 193 0.37 -6.15 -15.39
CA PHE A 193 -0.04 -6.98 -16.51
C PHE A 193 1.12 -7.39 -17.43
N GLY A 194 2.38 -7.22 -17.00
CA GLY A 194 3.58 -7.73 -17.67
C GLY A 194 3.97 -6.95 -18.92
N GLY A 195 3.63 -5.67 -18.98
CA GLY A 195 4.10 -4.71 -19.99
C GLY A 195 5.17 -3.78 -19.44
N THR A 196 5.74 -2.95 -20.30
CA THR A 196 6.73 -1.91 -19.94
C THR A 196 6.02 -0.75 -19.24
N PRO A 197 6.37 -0.41 -17.97
CA PRO A 197 5.68 0.62 -17.19
C PRO A 197 5.58 1.97 -17.90
N ILE A 198 6.68 2.41 -18.52
CA ILE A 198 6.74 3.72 -19.17
C ILE A 198 5.74 3.85 -20.35
N LEU A 199 5.44 2.76 -21.06
CA LEU A 199 4.45 2.77 -22.14
C LEU A 199 3.03 2.94 -21.57
N GLY A 200 2.73 2.27 -20.45
CA GLY A 200 1.48 2.49 -19.73
C GLY A 200 1.37 3.91 -19.18
N GLY A 201 2.47 4.47 -18.69
CA GLY A 201 2.55 5.87 -18.26
C GLY A 201 2.33 6.86 -19.40
N ALA A 202 2.88 6.58 -20.58
CA ALA A 202 2.64 7.40 -21.77
C ALA A 202 1.16 7.44 -22.15
N VAL A 203 0.47 6.27 -22.11
CA VAL A 203 -0.98 6.19 -22.34
C VAL A 203 -1.78 6.92 -21.24
N GLY A 204 -1.38 6.78 -19.96
CA GLY A 204 -1.95 7.55 -18.86
C GLY A 204 -1.77 9.07 -19.02
N GLY A 205 -0.61 9.50 -19.54
CA GLY A 205 -0.32 10.90 -19.85
C GLY A 205 -1.21 11.48 -20.95
N ILE A 206 -1.63 10.67 -21.92
CA ILE A 206 -2.58 11.10 -22.96
C ILE A 206 -3.89 11.57 -22.33
N ILE A 207 -4.39 10.89 -21.30
CA ILE A 207 -5.69 11.18 -20.67
C ILE A 207 -5.70 12.59 -20.05
N VAL A 208 -4.60 13.00 -19.42
CA VAL A 208 -4.48 14.30 -18.73
C VAL A 208 -3.93 15.40 -19.64
N ALA A 209 -3.55 15.09 -20.87
CA ALA A 209 -3.01 16.06 -21.82
C ALA A 209 -4.07 17.13 -22.19
N ALA A 210 -3.69 18.41 -22.16
CA ALA A 210 -4.59 19.50 -22.51
C ALA A 210 -5.15 19.38 -23.94
N GLY A 211 -4.41 18.76 -24.86
CA GLY A 211 -4.85 18.53 -26.25
C GLY A 211 -6.08 17.64 -26.40
N VAL A 212 -6.44 16.88 -25.37
CA VAL A 212 -7.67 16.04 -25.35
C VAL A 212 -8.92 16.90 -25.56
N ALA A 213 -8.93 18.14 -25.07
CA ALA A 213 -10.04 19.07 -25.27
C ALA A 213 -10.37 19.37 -26.75
N ASN A 214 -9.43 19.10 -27.67
CA ASN A 214 -9.63 19.27 -29.11
C ASN A 214 -10.11 17.99 -29.81
N VAL A 215 -10.30 16.89 -29.07
CA VAL A 215 -10.72 15.60 -29.62
C VAL A 215 -12.21 15.39 -29.40
N SER A 216 -12.92 15.09 -30.48
CA SER A 216 -14.36 14.74 -30.42
C SER A 216 -14.54 13.28 -30.78
N VAL A 217 -15.29 12.54 -29.99
CA VAL A 217 -15.63 11.14 -30.21
C VAL A 217 -17.16 11.01 -30.22
N LEU A 218 -17.72 10.45 -31.27
CA LEU A 218 -19.17 10.28 -31.46
C LEU A 218 -19.98 11.59 -31.27
N GLY A 219 -19.38 12.74 -31.66
CA GLY A 219 -20.03 14.07 -31.53
C GLY A 219 -19.93 14.69 -30.13
N GLN A 220 -19.27 14.03 -29.18
CA GLN A 220 -18.99 14.58 -27.85
C GLN A 220 -17.51 14.97 -27.74
N GLN A 221 -17.27 16.16 -27.24
CA GLN A 221 -15.92 16.65 -26.98
C GLN A 221 -15.39 16.02 -25.69
N LEU A 222 -14.17 15.48 -25.74
CA LEU A 222 -13.52 14.89 -24.58
C LEU A 222 -13.00 16.00 -23.65
N ALA A 223 -13.01 15.74 -22.35
CA ALA A 223 -12.37 16.59 -21.36
C ALA A 223 -11.05 15.98 -20.87
N PRO A 224 -9.97 16.77 -20.69
CA PRO A 224 -8.75 16.29 -20.04
C PRO A 224 -9.06 15.69 -18.68
N GLY A 225 -8.54 14.50 -18.40
CA GLY A 225 -8.84 13.77 -17.17
C GLY A 225 -10.12 12.91 -17.19
N GLN A 226 -10.94 12.98 -18.26
CA GLN A 226 -12.20 12.22 -18.34
C GLN A 226 -11.97 10.72 -18.14
N GLY A 227 -12.76 10.14 -17.22
CA GLY A 227 -12.62 8.74 -16.81
C GLY A 227 -11.50 8.50 -15.80
N GLY A 228 -10.71 9.53 -15.48
CA GLY A 228 -9.74 9.54 -14.38
C GLY A 228 -8.85 8.30 -14.30
N VAL A 229 -8.68 7.79 -13.10
CA VAL A 229 -7.85 6.60 -12.83
C VAL A 229 -8.38 5.31 -13.46
N LEU A 230 -9.70 5.21 -13.72
CA LEU A 230 -10.28 4.02 -14.37
C LEU A 230 -9.86 3.93 -15.84
N ALA A 231 -9.88 5.06 -16.56
CA ALA A 231 -9.40 5.15 -17.93
C ALA A 231 -7.90 4.86 -18.00
N ALA A 232 -7.11 5.40 -17.06
CA ALA A 232 -5.67 5.20 -16.98
C ALA A 232 -5.30 3.73 -16.70
N MET A 233 -6.01 3.09 -15.78
CA MET A 233 -5.84 1.67 -15.47
C MET A 233 -6.17 0.81 -16.69
N ALA A 234 -7.32 1.03 -17.33
CA ALA A 234 -7.72 0.29 -18.52
C ALA A 234 -6.73 0.52 -19.68
N GLY A 235 -6.33 1.77 -19.92
CA GLY A 235 -5.34 2.14 -20.93
C GLY A 235 -3.97 1.46 -20.71
N GLY A 236 -3.49 1.44 -19.47
CA GLY A 236 -2.25 0.75 -19.10
C GLY A 236 -2.31 -0.77 -19.30
N ILE A 237 -3.46 -1.39 -18.97
CA ILE A 237 -3.71 -2.82 -19.24
C ILE A 237 -3.70 -3.09 -20.75
N VAL A 238 -4.39 -2.27 -21.53
CA VAL A 238 -4.42 -2.40 -22.99
C VAL A 238 -3.01 -2.22 -23.57
N ALA A 239 -2.25 -1.23 -23.10
CA ALA A 239 -0.86 -1.04 -23.50
C ALA A 239 -0.01 -2.29 -23.28
N ALA A 240 -0.12 -2.94 -22.11
CA ALA A 240 0.59 -4.19 -21.82
C ALA A 240 0.20 -5.34 -22.78
N TYR A 241 -1.08 -5.46 -23.13
CA TYR A 241 -1.53 -6.48 -24.08
C TYR A 241 -1.05 -6.21 -25.51
N VAL A 242 -1.15 -4.97 -25.98
CA VAL A 242 -0.68 -4.57 -27.33
C VAL A 242 0.84 -4.76 -27.41
N GLU A 243 1.59 -4.29 -26.44
CA GLU A 243 3.05 -4.45 -26.39
C GLU A 243 3.45 -5.93 -26.47
N ARG A 244 2.83 -6.77 -25.64
CA ARG A 244 3.14 -8.20 -25.60
C ARG A 244 2.82 -8.89 -26.93
N THR A 245 1.74 -8.47 -27.59
CA THR A 245 1.38 -8.98 -28.92
C THR A 245 2.38 -8.53 -29.97
N MET A 246 2.77 -7.24 -29.94
CA MET A 246 3.76 -6.70 -30.87
C MET A 246 5.13 -7.36 -30.70
N ARG A 247 5.61 -7.56 -29.47
CA ARG A 247 6.88 -8.26 -29.21
C ARG A 247 6.94 -9.67 -29.80
N ARG A 248 5.80 -10.37 -29.92
CA ARG A 248 5.74 -11.72 -30.49
C ARG A 248 5.80 -11.74 -32.02
N HIS A 249 5.41 -10.64 -32.67
CA HIS A 249 5.26 -10.57 -34.12
C HIS A 249 6.29 -9.65 -34.79
N THR A 250 7.10 -8.92 -34.01
CA THR A 250 8.05 -7.96 -34.54
C THR A 250 9.47 -8.56 -34.49
N PRO A 251 10.23 -8.56 -35.61
CA PRO A 251 11.62 -8.98 -35.61
C PRO A 251 12.49 -8.09 -34.69
N ASP A 252 13.49 -8.68 -34.03
CA ASP A 252 14.33 -8.00 -33.03
C ASP A 252 15.02 -6.73 -33.55
N VAL A 253 15.41 -6.74 -34.83
CA VAL A 253 16.11 -5.60 -35.49
C VAL A 253 15.29 -4.31 -35.43
N VAL A 254 13.96 -4.39 -35.53
CA VAL A 254 13.07 -3.21 -35.57
C VAL A 254 12.22 -3.10 -34.29
N ALA A 255 12.30 -4.08 -33.40
CA ALA A 255 11.44 -4.17 -32.20
C ALA A 255 11.58 -2.94 -31.30
N LEU A 256 12.79 -2.39 -31.18
CA LEU A 256 13.07 -1.22 -30.33
C LEU A 256 12.24 0.02 -30.74
N ILE A 257 11.93 0.18 -32.02
CA ILE A 257 11.17 1.32 -32.54
C ILE A 257 9.70 0.94 -32.76
N VAL A 258 9.43 -0.18 -33.39
CA VAL A 258 8.08 -0.58 -33.81
C VAL A 258 7.19 -0.90 -32.59
N VAL A 259 7.71 -1.67 -31.64
CA VAL A 259 6.92 -2.10 -30.48
C VAL A 259 6.39 -0.93 -29.66
N PRO A 260 7.24 0.01 -29.15
CA PRO A 260 6.72 1.12 -28.35
C PRO A 260 5.84 2.06 -29.16
N THR A 261 6.20 2.34 -30.42
CA THR A 261 5.42 3.24 -31.30
C THR A 261 4.02 2.71 -31.53
N VAL A 262 3.90 1.44 -31.96
CA VAL A 262 2.60 0.81 -32.20
C VAL A 262 1.81 0.66 -30.91
N THR A 263 2.48 0.34 -29.81
CA THR A 263 1.81 0.21 -28.49
C THR A 263 1.17 1.53 -28.07
N VAL A 264 1.90 2.63 -28.11
CA VAL A 264 1.34 3.93 -27.71
C VAL A 264 0.28 4.41 -28.69
N LEU A 265 0.48 4.20 -30.00
CA LEU A 265 -0.49 4.60 -31.01
C LEU A 265 -1.82 3.83 -30.84
N VAL A 266 -1.77 2.50 -30.76
CA VAL A 266 -2.99 1.66 -30.69
C VAL A 266 -3.66 1.81 -29.31
N ALA A 267 -2.90 1.70 -28.21
CA ALA A 267 -3.47 1.85 -26.88
C ALA A 267 -3.96 3.28 -26.62
N GLY A 268 -3.23 4.30 -27.10
CA GLY A 268 -3.63 5.69 -27.02
C GLY A 268 -4.89 5.99 -27.82
N ALA A 269 -4.96 5.53 -29.07
CA ALA A 269 -6.16 5.69 -29.90
C ALA A 269 -7.40 5.02 -29.28
N LEU A 270 -7.24 3.79 -28.75
CA LEU A 270 -8.32 3.09 -28.06
C LEU A 270 -8.71 3.81 -26.76
N THR A 271 -7.73 4.36 -26.06
CA THR A 271 -7.99 5.11 -24.82
C THR A 271 -8.79 6.38 -25.12
N LEU A 272 -8.41 7.17 -26.11
CA LEU A 272 -9.15 8.37 -26.53
C LEU A 272 -10.52 8.00 -27.13
N GLY A 273 -10.57 7.03 -28.04
CA GLY A 273 -11.78 6.70 -28.80
C GLY A 273 -12.86 5.99 -27.98
N VAL A 274 -12.47 5.20 -26.98
CA VAL A 274 -13.41 4.32 -26.27
C VAL A 274 -13.25 4.40 -24.76
N LEU A 275 -12.00 4.19 -24.22
CA LEU A 275 -11.85 3.94 -22.80
C LEU A 275 -12.18 5.17 -21.95
N MET A 276 -11.83 6.37 -22.38
CA MET A 276 -12.16 7.61 -21.65
C MET A 276 -13.68 7.82 -21.55
N THR A 277 -14.41 7.57 -22.63
CA THR A 277 -15.88 7.71 -22.62
C THR A 277 -16.52 6.64 -21.74
N VAL A 278 -16.15 5.38 -21.92
CA VAL A 278 -16.69 4.26 -21.11
C VAL A 278 -16.34 4.43 -19.64
N ALA A 279 -15.07 4.69 -19.34
CA ALA A 279 -14.64 4.93 -17.96
C ALA A 279 -15.31 6.16 -17.35
N GLY A 280 -15.55 7.21 -18.12
CA GLY A 280 -16.31 8.40 -17.68
C GLY A 280 -17.73 8.03 -17.25
N VAL A 281 -18.46 7.27 -18.07
CA VAL A 281 -19.81 6.78 -17.71
C VAL A 281 -19.78 5.92 -16.46
N VAL A 282 -18.84 4.98 -16.38
CA VAL A 282 -18.66 4.11 -15.20
C VAL A 282 -18.33 4.93 -13.96
N SER A 283 -17.44 5.93 -14.09
CA SER A 283 -17.08 6.84 -13.00
C SER A 283 -18.31 7.58 -12.47
N VAL A 284 -19.12 8.16 -13.35
CA VAL A 284 -20.37 8.85 -12.96
C VAL A 284 -21.34 7.89 -12.27
N ALA A 285 -21.49 6.66 -12.80
CA ALA A 285 -22.35 5.65 -12.18
C ALA A 285 -21.87 5.25 -10.78
N ILE A 286 -20.56 5.08 -10.56
CA ILE A 286 -19.97 4.80 -9.25
C ILE A 286 -20.24 5.96 -8.28
N GLY A 287 -20.01 7.21 -8.74
CA GLY A 287 -20.25 8.41 -7.93
C GLY A 287 -21.71 8.52 -7.50
N SER A 288 -22.61 8.40 -8.46
CA SER A 288 -24.06 8.43 -8.21
C SER A 288 -24.52 7.31 -7.28
N ALA A 289 -24.02 6.09 -7.48
CA ALA A 289 -24.38 4.95 -6.65
C ALA A 289 -23.88 5.12 -5.19
N ALA A 290 -22.65 5.61 -4.99
CA ALA A 290 -22.10 5.86 -3.66
C ALA A 290 -22.87 6.94 -2.91
N THR A 291 -23.16 8.07 -3.58
CA THR A 291 -23.94 9.17 -3.02
C THR A 291 -25.37 8.72 -2.72
N TRP A 292 -26.02 8.02 -3.67
CA TRP A 292 -27.36 7.47 -3.46
C TRP A 292 -27.42 6.49 -2.29
N LEU A 293 -26.42 5.60 -2.18
CA LEU A 293 -26.35 4.61 -1.10
C LEU A 293 -26.32 5.27 0.28
N LEU A 294 -25.50 6.30 0.46
CA LEU A 294 -25.40 6.99 1.75
C LEU A 294 -26.59 7.93 1.99
N ALA A 295 -27.08 8.63 0.98
CA ALA A 295 -28.24 9.51 1.13
C ALA A 295 -29.53 8.76 1.45
N ASN A 296 -29.74 7.56 0.88
CA ASN A 296 -30.95 6.77 1.09
C ASN A 296 -30.77 5.68 2.14
N GLY A 297 -29.63 5.02 2.17
CA GLY A 297 -29.30 4.00 3.18
C GLY A 297 -28.84 4.60 4.51
N GLY A 298 -28.33 5.82 4.48
CA GLY A 298 -27.99 6.63 5.64
C GLY A 298 -27.24 5.86 6.73
N ALA A 299 -27.78 5.94 7.93
CA ALA A 299 -27.21 5.24 9.10
C ALA A 299 -27.04 3.74 8.89
N PHE A 300 -27.96 3.07 8.19
CA PHE A 300 -27.86 1.63 7.94
C PHE A 300 -26.72 1.31 6.97
N ALA A 301 -26.58 2.04 5.87
CA ALA A 301 -25.48 1.86 4.94
C ALA A 301 -24.13 2.13 5.61
N GLY A 302 -24.05 3.22 6.37
CA GLY A 302 -22.87 3.55 7.17
C GLY A 302 -22.51 2.47 8.20
N PHE A 303 -23.51 1.90 8.87
CA PHE A 303 -23.34 0.80 9.82
C PHE A 303 -22.74 -0.45 9.14
N VAL A 304 -23.28 -0.85 8.01
CA VAL A 304 -22.79 -2.02 7.27
C VAL A 304 -21.37 -1.79 6.75
N LEU A 305 -21.12 -0.64 6.11
CA LEU A 305 -19.81 -0.32 5.54
C LEU A 305 -18.73 -0.19 6.61
N GLY A 306 -19.00 0.53 7.71
CA GLY A 306 -18.06 0.69 8.82
C GLY A 306 -17.72 -0.63 9.51
N GLY A 307 -18.74 -1.52 9.68
CA GLY A 307 -18.55 -2.85 10.27
C GLY A 307 -17.76 -3.82 9.38
N LEU A 308 -17.92 -3.73 8.07
CA LEU A 308 -17.24 -4.61 7.11
C LEU A 308 -15.81 -4.15 6.78
N PHE A 309 -15.41 -2.96 7.16
CA PHE A 309 -14.11 -2.42 6.75
C PHE A 309 -12.92 -3.24 7.27
N LEU A 310 -12.90 -3.60 8.55
CA LEU A 310 -11.80 -4.41 9.11
C LEU A 310 -11.67 -5.80 8.44
N PRO A 311 -12.74 -6.57 8.17
CA PRO A 311 -12.68 -7.75 7.31
C PRO A 311 -12.07 -7.49 5.92
N LEU A 312 -12.39 -6.35 5.28
CA LEU A 312 -11.77 -5.96 4.01
C LEU A 312 -10.28 -5.64 4.17
N VAL A 313 -9.88 -4.99 5.27
CA VAL A 313 -8.46 -4.75 5.59
C VAL A 313 -7.72 -6.07 5.81
N MET A 314 -8.29 -6.99 6.57
CA MET A 314 -7.69 -8.31 6.83
C MET A 314 -7.39 -9.08 5.55
N THR A 315 -8.27 -9.01 4.55
CA THR A 315 -8.07 -9.67 3.25
C THR A 315 -7.20 -8.86 2.28
N GLY A 316 -6.89 -7.59 2.60
CA GLY A 316 -6.18 -6.66 1.73
C GLY A 316 -7.05 -6.06 0.61
N MET A 317 -8.36 -6.34 0.60
CA MET A 317 -9.28 -5.84 -0.44
C MET A 317 -9.59 -4.35 -0.33
N HIS A 318 -9.42 -3.74 0.85
CA HIS A 318 -9.65 -2.32 1.07
C HIS A 318 -8.85 -1.43 0.11
N GLN A 319 -7.68 -1.87 -0.35
CA GLN A 319 -6.85 -1.15 -1.33
C GLN A 319 -7.53 -1.04 -2.71
N ALA A 320 -8.42 -1.97 -3.05
CA ALA A 320 -9.19 -1.91 -4.28
C ALA A 320 -10.28 -0.81 -4.26
N LEU A 321 -10.56 -0.22 -3.12
CA LEU A 321 -11.45 0.94 -3.00
C LEU A 321 -10.77 2.27 -3.40
N THR A 322 -9.44 2.29 -3.50
CA THR A 322 -8.67 3.50 -3.87
C THR A 322 -9.15 4.14 -5.18
N PRO A 323 -9.36 3.39 -6.30
CA PRO A 323 -9.91 3.98 -7.51
C PRO A 323 -11.33 4.55 -7.34
N ILE A 324 -12.13 4.00 -6.44
CA ILE A 324 -13.46 4.52 -6.13
C ILE A 324 -13.33 5.85 -5.40
N HIS A 325 -12.47 5.94 -4.38
CA HIS A 325 -12.22 7.19 -3.66
C HIS A 325 -11.70 8.29 -4.60
N THR A 326 -10.72 7.99 -5.45
CA THR A 326 -10.19 8.98 -6.41
C THR A 326 -11.25 9.42 -7.40
N THR A 327 -12.09 8.51 -7.89
CA THR A 327 -13.18 8.83 -8.80
C THR A 327 -14.21 9.75 -8.15
N LEU A 328 -14.58 9.52 -6.88
CA LEU A 328 -15.48 10.37 -6.13
C LEU A 328 -14.89 11.79 -5.94
N ILE A 329 -13.63 11.87 -5.56
CA ILE A 329 -12.92 13.14 -5.38
C ILE A 329 -12.88 13.93 -6.70
N ASP A 330 -12.55 13.27 -7.81
CA ASP A 330 -12.49 13.91 -9.14
C ASP A 330 -13.86 14.46 -9.58
N GLN A 331 -14.96 13.81 -9.20
CA GLN A 331 -16.31 14.18 -9.65
C GLN A 331 -17.01 15.18 -8.75
N THR A 332 -16.89 15.00 -7.43
CA THR A 332 -17.69 15.76 -6.45
C THR A 332 -16.83 16.64 -5.54
N GLY A 333 -15.49 16.56 -5.66
CA GLY A 333 -14.53 17.26 -4.80
C GLY A 333 -14.18 16.51 -3.52
N TRP A 334 -14.92 15.46 -3.16
CA TRP A 334 -14.67 14.64 -1.97
C TRP A 334 -15.14 13.20 -2.13
N THR A 335 -14.64 12.30 -1.29
CA THR A 335 -15.15 10.93 -1.15
C THR A 335 -15.96 10.78 0.12
N VAL A 336 -17.21 10.36 0.01
CA VAL A 336 -18.11 10.09 1.15
C VAL A 336 -17.84 8.75 1.82
N LEU A 337 -17.19 7.81 1.10
CA LEU A 337 -16.95 6.48 1.60
C LEU A 337 -15.81 6.43 2.63
N LEU A 338 -14.75 7.25 2.45
CA LEU A 338 -13.57 7.19 3.30
C LEU A 338 -13.88 7.53 4.77
N PRO A 339 -14.64 8.59 5.11
CA PRO A 339 -15.02 8.87 6.49
C PRO A 339 -15.82 7.75 7.16
N VAL A 340 -16.73 7.10 6.41
CA VAL A 340 -17.52 5.97 6.91
C VAL A 340 -16.65 4.74 7.20
N LEU A 341 -15.78 4.38 6.26
CA LEU A 341 -14.88 3.24 6.37
C LEU A 341 -13.83 3.41 7.46
N ALA A 342 -13.35 4.65 7.68
CA ALA A 342 -12.40 4.99 8.74
C ALA A 342 -12.88 4.61 10.14
N MET A 343 -14.20 4.55 10.35
CA MET A 343 -14.79 4.15 11.64
C MET A 343 -14.41 2.72 12.06
N GLY A 344 -14.05 1.83 11.11
CA GLY A 344 -13.51 0.52 11.42
C GLY A 344 -12.21 0.60 12.24
N GLY A 345 -11.28 1.50 11.84
CA GLY A 345 -10.06 1.80 12.59
C GLY A 345 -10.35 2.34 13.99
N ALA A 346 -11.29 3.26 14.10
CA ALA A 346 -11.71 3.83 15.38
C ALA A 346 -12.28 2.77 16.34
N GLY A 347 -13.15 1.88 15.85
CA GLY A 347 -13.67 0.77 16.66
C GLY A 347 -12.56 -0.14 17.22
N GLN A 348 -11.49 -0.31 16.45
CA GLN A 348 -10.32 -1.09 16.84
C GLN A 348 -9.50 -0.42 17.95
N ILE A 349 -9.34 0.90 17.89
CA ILE A 349 -8.69 1.67 18.95
C ILE A 349 -9.45 1.52 20.26
N GLY A 350 -10.80 1.64 20.22
CA GLY A 350 -11.65 1.38 21.37
C GLY A 350 -11.43 -0.01 21.95
N ALA A 351 -11.40 -1.04 21.10
CA ALA A 351 -11.14 -2.42 21.51
C ALA A 351 -9.76 -2.60 22.14
N ALA A 352 -8.72 -2.00 21.57
CA ALA A 352 -7.36 -2.07 22.09
C ALA A 352 -7.23 -1.39 23.47
N ILE A 353 -7.87 -0.23 23.65
CA ILE A 353 -7.89 0.47 24.95
C ILE A 353 -8.60 -0.39 26.02
N ALA A 354 -9.70 -1.05 25.68
CA ALA A 354 -10.41 -1.96 26.58
C ALA A 354 -9.52 -3.12 27.04
N LEU A 355 -8.81 -3.76 26.10
CA LEU A 355 -7.85 -4.82 26.41
C LEU A 355 -6.71 -4.32 27.29
N TRP A 356 -6.15 -3.14 26.99
CA TRP A 356 -5.10 -2.54 27.79
C TRP A 356 -5.55 -2.30 29.25
N LEU A 357 -6.74 -1.77 29.44
CA LEU A 357 -7.27 -1.50 30.78
C LEU A 357 -7.56 -2.80 31.55
N ARG A 358 -8.08 -3.82 30.87
CA ARG A 358 -8.46 -5.10 31.49
C ARG A 358 -7.27 -5.97 31.86
N PHE A 359 -6.20 -5.95 31.05
CA PHE A 359 -5.02 -6.80 31.19
C PHE A 359 -3.75 -6.00 31.48
N ARG A 360 -3.82 -5.00 32.34
CA ARG A 360 -2.68 -4.15 32.72
C ARG A 360 -1.50 -4.91 33.33
N SER A 361 -1.78 -6.05 33.97
CA SER A 361 -0.77 -6.94 34.58
C SER A 361 0.00 -7.74 33.53
N ASN A 362 -0.54 -7.95 32.32
CA ASN A 362 0.15 -8.63 31.26
C ASN A 362 1.10 -7.67 30.53
N ALA A 363 2.40 -7.80 30.83
CA ALA A 363 3.44 -6.88 30.33
C ALA A 363 3.61 -6.99 28.80
N ALA A 364 3.48 -8.18 28.22
CA ALA A 364 3.64 -8.42 26.79
C ALA A 364 2.53 -7.74 25.98
N LEU A 365 1.26 -8.03 26.32
CA LEU A 365 0.11 -7.42 25.66
C LEU A 365 0.10 -5.89 25.82
N THR A 366 0.40 -5.40 27.03
CA THR A 366 0.47 -3.95 27.31
C THR A 366 1.55 -3.26 26.48
N ARG A 367 2.72 -3.87 26.31
CA ARG A 367 3.81 -3.34 25.49
C ARG A 367 3.40 -3.28 24.02
N THR A 368 2.82 -4.35 23.48
CA THR A 368 2.32 -4.40 22.10
C THR A 368 1.27 -3.33 21.84
N ILE A 369 0.28 -3.18 22.73
CA ILE A 369 -0.76 -2.15 22.57
C ILE A 369 -0.16 -0.75 22.64
N ARG A 370 0.72 -0.46 23.62
CA ARG A 370 1.37 0.86 23.74
C ARG A 370 2.19 1.22 22.50
N GLY A 371 2.88 0.25 21.90
CA GLY A 371 3.64 0.48 20.66
C GLY A 371 2.76 0.72 19.44
N ALA A 372 1.62 0.03 19.34
CA ALA A 372 0.75 0.08 18.16
C ALA A 372 -0.33 1.18 18.25
N LEU A 373 -0.75 1.59 19.45
CA LEU A 373 -1.86 2.52 19.65
C LEU A 373 -1.64 3.91 19.02
N PRO A 374 -0.44 4.54 19.14
CA PRO A 374 -0.20 5.84 18.49
C PRO A 374 -0.34 5.77 16.96
N ALA A 375 0.17 4.71 16.35
CA ALA A 375 0.02 4.48 14.91
C ALA A 375 -1.47 4.31 14.53
N GLY A 376 -2.23 3.55 15.33
CA GLY A 376 -3.67 3.40 15.17
C GLY A 376 -4.41 4.73 15.20
N LEU A 377 -4.15 5.57 16.23
CA LEU A 377 -4.75 6.90 16.35
C LEU A 377 -4.42 7.83 15.16
N LEU A 378 -3.29 7.61 14.51
CA LEU A 378 -2.89 8.32 13.30
C LEU A 378 -3.39 7.63 12.01
N GLY A 379 -4.24 6.60 12.15
CA GLY A 379 -4.92 5.96 11.02
C GLY A 379 -4.17 4.78 10.39
N VAL A 380 -3.13 4.26 11.05
CA VAL A 380 -2.41 3.05 10.66
C VAL A 380 -2.81 1.90 11.60
N GLY A 381 -3.91 1.21 11.26
CA GLY A 381 -4.54 0.22 12.14
C GLY A 381 -3.91 -1.18 12.09
N GLU A 382 -3.10 -1.50 11.08
CA GLU A 382 -2.55 -2.84 10.86
C GLU A 382 -1.78 -3.41 12.06
N PRO A 383 -0.94 -2.65 12.79
CA PRO A 383 -0.26 -3.18 13.98
C PRO A 383 -1.23 -3.60 15.09
N LEU A 384 -2.34 -2.89 15.26
CA LEU A 384 -3.38 -3.27 16.21
C LEU A 384 -4.20 -4.46 15.72
N ILE A 385 -4.49 -4.56 14.41
CA ILE A 385 -5.21 -5.70 13.82
C ILE A 385 -4.42 -6.98 14.06
N TYR A 386 -3.21 -7.02 13.53
CA TYR A 386 -2.43 -8.27 13.46
C TYR A 386 -1.69 -8.58 14.76
N GLY A 387 -1.31 -7.55 15.54
CA GLY A 387 -0.61 -7.73 16.82
C GLY A 387 -1.53 -7.92 18.03
N VAL A 388 -2.80 -7.49 17.96
CA VAL A 388 -3.66 -7.46 19.15
C VAL A 388 -5.03 -8.07 18.90
N THR A 389 -5.88 -7.47 18.06
CA THR A 389 -7.31 -7.80 18.04
C THR A 389 -7.61 -9.09 17.30
N LEU A 390 -6.98 -9.32 16.15
CA LEU A 390 -7.20 -10.51 15.33
C LEU A 390 -6.68 -11.79 15.99
N PRO A 391 -5.47 -11.84 16.59
CA PRO A 391 -4.99 -13.05 17.28
C PRO A 391 -5.86 -13.47 18.47
N LEU A 392 -6.48 -12.52 19.13
CA LEU A 392 -7.39 -12.78 20.26
C LEU A 392 -8.83 -13.13 19.81
N GLY A 393 -9.14 -12.99 18.51
CA GLY A 393 -10.38 -13.39 17.88
C GLY A 393 -11.57 -12.49 18.20
N ARG A 394 -12.21 -12.65 19.38
CA ARG A 394 -13.39 -11.85 19.76
C ARG A 394 -13.15 -10.33 19.75
N PRO A 395 -12.00 -9.77 20.19
CA PRO A 395 -11.75 -8.34 20.11
C PRO A 395 -11.80 -7.77 18.71
N PHE A 396 -11.47 -8.56 17.70
CA PHE A 396 -11.61 -8.15 16.31
C PHE A 396 -13.08 -7.96 15.91
N ILE A 397 -13.96 -8.87 16.37
CA ILE A 397 -15.40 -8.77 16.10
C ILE A 397 -15.99 -7.55 16.82
N THR A 398 -15.63 -7.32 18.09
CA THR A 398 -16.11 -6.16 18.84
C THR A 398 -15.58 -4.84 18.30
N ALA A 399 -14.39 -4.82 17.70
CA ALA A 399 -13.87 -3.68 16.93
C ALA A 399 -14.72 -3.40 15.68
N CYS A 400 -15.12 -4.45 14.92
CA CYS A 400 -16.06 -4.33 13.81
C CYS A 400 -17.41 -3.74 14.25
N ILE A 401 -17.93 -4.14 15.42
CA ILE A 401 -19.14 -3.57 15.98
C ILE A 401 -18.96 -2.09 16.29
N GLY A 402 -17.84 -1.69 16.90
CA GLY A 402 -17.50 -0.29 17.10
C GLY A 402 -17.51 0.51 15.80
N GLY A 403 -16.84 -0.02 14.77
CA GLY A 403 -16.81 0.56 13.43
C GLY A 403 -18.17 0.68 12.78
N ALA A 404 -19.04 -0.33 12.98
CA ALA A 404 -20.42 -0.31 12.48
C ALA A 404 -21.23 0.85 13.07
N PHE A 405 -21.21 1.01 14.38
CA PHE A 405 -21.95 2.10 15.04
C PHE A 405 -21.39 3.48 14.67
N GLY A 406 -20.06 3.65 14.62
CA GLY A 406 -19.44 4.89 14.17
C GLY A 406 -19.79 5.22 12.73
N GLY A 407 -19.70 4.24 11.82
CA GLY A 407 -20.10 4.39 10.43
C GLY A 407 -21.59 4.72 10.29
N GLY A 408 -22.44 4.12 11.14
CA GLY A 408 -23.86 4.44 11.22
C GLY A 408 -24.11 5.91 11.59
N VAL A 409 -23.33 6.48 12.52
CA VAL A 409 -23.44 7.90 12.90
C VAL A 409 -23.02 8.79 11.73
N VAL A 410 -21.90 8.50 11.05
CA VAL A 410 -21.47 9.28 9.87
C VAL A 410 -22.53 9.21 8.76
N GLY A 411 -23.06 8.02 8.46
CA GLY A 411 -24.13 7.85 7.47
C GLY A 411 -25.45 8.54 7.88
N LEU A 412 -25.73 8.68 9.17
CA LEU A 412 -26.88 9.46 9.66
C LEU A 412 -26.75 10.95 9.29
N PHE A 413 -25.53 11.52 9.41
CA PHE A 413 -25.30 12.90 8.98
C PHE A 413 -25.57 13.07 7.49
N ASP A 414 -25.13 12.14 6.64
CA ASP A 414 -25.47 12.15 5.21
C ASP A 414 -26.98 12.10 4.97
N GLN A 415 -27.69 11.25 5.70
CA GLN A 415 -29.16 11.14 5.61
C GLN A 415 -29.88 12.42 6.05
N LEU A 416 -29.29 13.17 6.99
CA LEU A 416 -29.83 14.46 7.45
C LEU A 416 -29.47 15.61 6.51
N GLY A 417 -28.78 15.35 5.39
CA GLY A 417 -28.40 16.35 4.39
C GLY A 417 -27.05 17.03 4.68
N HIS A 418 -26.31 16.59 5.69
CA HIS A 418 -24.99 17.10 6.05
C HIS A 418 -23.92 16.11 5.61
N THR A 419 -23.58 16.11 4.32
CA THR A 419 -22.58 15.20 3.77
C THR A 419 -21.24 15.33 4.46
N VAL A 420 -20.67 14.20 4.89
CA VAL A 420 -19.34 14.10 5.47
C VAL A 420 -18.40 13.46 4.43
N GLY A 421 -17.52 14.26 3.86
CA GLY A 421 -16.59 13.85 2.82
C GLY A 421 -15.13 14.04 3.23
N ALA A 422 -14.22 13.44 2.46
CA ALA A 422 -12.79 13.71 2.54
C ALA A 422 -12.26 14.16 1.17
N ILE A 423 -11.58 15.30 1.13
CA ILE A 423 -11.08 15.96 -0.10
C ILE A 423 -9.86 15.26 -0.70
N ALA A 424 -9.22 14.38 0.05
CA ALA A 424 -8.08 13.60 -0.40
C ALA A 424 -8.05 12.23 0.30
N ILE A 425 -7.32 11.29 -0.30
CA ILE A 425 -7.03 10.00 0.33
C ILE A 425 -5.89 10.22 1.33
N GLY A 426 -6.14 9.91 2.59
CA GLY A 426 -5.17 10.02 3.67
C GLY A 426 -5.25 8.85 4.64
N ALA A 427 -4.46 8.92 5.70
CA ALA A 427 -4.62 8.02 6.83
C ALA A 427 -5.97 8.30 7.52
N SER A 428 -6.57 7.26 8.11
CA SER A 428 -7.87 7.35 8.79
C SER A 428 -7.77 8.00 10.18
N ASP A 429 -8.78 7.82 11.01
CA ASP A 429 -8.85 8.30 12.39
C ASP A 429 -8.57 9.80 12.54
N LEU A 430 -7.72 10.22 13.48
CA LEU A 430 -7.43 11.64 13.74
C LEU A 430 -6.75 12.34 12.57
N SER A 431 -5.98 11.62 11.76
CA SER A 431 -5.27 12.18 10.60
C SER A 431 -6.22 12.56 9.46
N LEU A 432 -7.46 12.06 9.46
CA LEU A 432 -8.46 12.43 8.45
C LEU A 432 -9.14 13.77 8.75
N LEU A 433 -9.13 14.24 10.02
CA LEU A 433 -9.82 15.48 10.41
C LEU A 433 -9.47 16.70 9.53
N PRO A 434 -8.18 16.96 9.21
CA PRO A 434 -7.82 18.08 8.35
C PRO A 434 -8.29 17.96 6.89
N LEU A 435 -8.63 16.75 6.45
CA LEU A 435 -9.02 16.43 5.08
C LEU A 435 -10.54 16.45 4.88
N LEU A 436 -11.31 16.74 5.93
CA LEU A 436 -12.76 16.69 5.87
C LEU A 436 -13.30 17.92 5.14
N ASP A 437 -14.38 17.70 4.40
CA ASP A 437 -15.26 18.72 3.86
C ASP A 437 -16.63 18.09 3.56
N GLY A 438 -17.61 18.89 3.15
CA GLY A 438 -18.93 18.37 2.86
C GLY A 438 -19.92 19.43 2.41
N SER A 439 -21.15 19.00 2.12
CA SER A 439 -22.21 19.87 1.58
C SER A 439 -22.54 21.07 2.47
N SER A 440 -22.36 20.93 3.78
CA SER A 440 -22.67 21.97 4.78
C SER A 440 -21.39 22.64 5.35
N GLY A 441 -20.24 22.39 4.72
CA GLY A 441 -18.95 22.95 5.08
C GLY A 441 -18.21 22.18 6.18
N TYR A 442 -16.97 22.60 6.39
CA TYR A 442 -15.99 21.95 7.26
C TYR A 442 -16.48 21.67 8.70
N GLY A 443 -17.20 22.63 9.31
CA GLY A 443 -17.68 22.48 10.69
C GLY A 443 -18.66 21.32 10.86
N TRP A 444 -19.59 21.15 9.94
CA TRP A 444 -20.54 20.02 9.95
C TRP A 444 -19.85 18.69 9.64
N ALA A 445 -18.88 18.70 8.73
CA ALA A 445 -18.09 17.52 8.41
C ALA A 445 -17.27 17.05 9.62
N ILE A 446 -16.63 17.95 10.36
CA ILE A 446 -15.94 17.63 11.62
C ILE A 446 -16.91 17.10 12.68
N LEU A 447 -18.09 17.72 12.83
CA LEU A 447 -19.07 17.29 13.82
C LEU A 447 -19.56 15.88 13.52
N GLY A 448 -19.89 15.60 12.25
CA GLY A 448 -20.35 14.29 11.81
C GLY A 448 -19.27 13.21 11.96
N TYR A 449 -18.07 13.48 11.47
CA TYR A 449 -16.95 12.55 11.60
C TYR A 449 -16.51 12.36 13.05
N GLY A 450 -16.34 13.46 13.79
CA GLY A 450 -15.92 13.42 15.19
C GLY A 450 -16.90 12.68 16.10
N SER A 451 -18.21 12.89 15.90
CA SER A 451 -19.24 12.13 16.63
C SER A 451 -19.19 10.63 16.27
N GLY A 452 -18.95 10.31 14.98
CA GLY A 452 -18.71 8.95 14.52
C GLY A 452 -17.49 8.31 15.20
N LEU A 453 -16.35 9.02 15.26
CA LEU A 453 -15.12 8.56 15.94
C LEU A 453 -15.38 8.27 17.42
N VAL A 454 -15.98 9.21 18.15
CA VAL A 454 -16.29 9.02 19.56
C VAL A 454 -17.21 7.82 19.76
N THR A 455 -18.24 7.69 18.93
CA THR A 455 -19.15 6.54 18.98
C THR A 455 -18.40 5.23 18.72
N ALA A 456 -17.55 5.17 17.69
CA ALA A 456 -16.77 3.97 17.38
C ALA A 456 -15.81 3.59 18.51
N TYR A 457 -15.11 4.57 19.10
CA TYR A 457 -14.23 4.34 20.24
C TYR A 457 -15.00 3.81 21.45
N VAL A 458 -16.12 4.45 21.81
CA VAL A 458 -16.91 4.08 22.99
C VAL A 458 -17.57 2.72 22.79
N VAL A 459 -18.21 2.48 21.65
CA VAL A 459 -18.88 1.21 21.38
C VAL A 459 -17.86 0.07 21.25
N GLY A 460 -16.74 0.27 20.52
CA GLY A 460 -15.68 -0.72 20.43
C GLY A 460 -15.07 -1.06 21.78
N PHE A 461 -14.87 -0.04 22.62
CA PHE A 461 -14.40 -0.20 24.00
C PHE A 461 -15.40 -1.00 24.85
N LEU A 462 -16.66 -0.59 24.93
CA LEU A 462 -17.68 -1.25 25.73
C LEU A 462 -17.98 -2.68 25.25
N ALA A 463 -18.12 -2.87 23.93
CA ALA A 463 -18.34 -4.18 23.37
C ALA A 463 -17.18 -5.14 23.69
N THR A 464 -15.94 -4.63 23.68
CA THR A 464 -14.76 -5.45 24.04
C THR A 464 -14.71 -5.74 25.53
N LEU A 465 -15.04 -4.80 26.40
CA LEU A 465 -15.11 -5.05 27.84
C LEU A 465 -16.14 -6.12 28.18
N LEU A 466 -17.31 -6.09 27.53
CA LEU A 466 -18.44 -6.97 27.84
C LEU A 466 -18.31 -8.34 27.15
N PHE A 467 -17.92 -8.38 25.89
CA PHE A 467 -17.99 -9.57 25.04
C PHE A 467 -16.64 -9.95 24.38
N GLY A 468 -15.62 -9.09 24.45
CA GLY A 468 -14.39 -9.21 23.66
C GLY A 468 -13.42 -10.29 24.17
N VAL A 469 -13.60 -10.87 25.35
CA VAL A 469 -12.65 -11.82 25.93
C VAL A 469 -13.38 -13.10 26.31
N SER A 470 -12.98 -14.23 25.70
CA SER A 470 -13.45 -15.57 26.10
C SER A 470 -12.78 -16.00 27.40
N ASP A 471 -13.41 -16.94 28.11
CA ASP A 471 -12.86 -17.43 29.38
C ASP A 471 -11.52 -18.15 29.18
N SER A 472 -11.32 -18.82 28.03
CA SER A 472 -10.03 -19.42 27.65
C SER A 472 -8.94 -18.36 27.49
N VAL A 473 -9.17 -17.31 26.68
CA VAL A 473 -8.23 -16.21 26.49
C VAL A 473 -7.95 -15.46 27.80
N ARG A 474 -8.95 -15.37 28.67
CA ARG A 474 -8.78 -14.79 30.02
C ARG A 474 -7.85 -15.62 30.90
N ALA A 475 -8.00 -16.94 30.89
CA ALA A 475 -7.15 -17.86 31.63
C ALA A 475 -5.70 -17.78 31.15
N ASP A 476 -5.50 -17.85 29.84
CA ASP A 476 -4.18 -17.79 29.20
C ASP A 476 -3.44 -16.47 29.52
N LEU A 477 -4.14 -15.32 29.44
CA LEU A 477 -3.55 -14.01 29.75
C LEU A 477 -3.31 -13.77 31.23
N ALA A 478 -4.10 -14.43 32.12
CA ALA A 478 -3.92 -14.36 33.57
C ALA A 478 -2.72 -15.20 34.04
N GLU A 479 -2.52 -16.38 33.46
CA GLU A 479 -1.39 -17.26 33.76
C GLU A 479 -0.05 -16.62 33.42
N GLN A 480 0.03 -15.86 32.32
CA GLN A 480 1.20 -15.05 31.95
C GLN A 480 1.48 -13.87 32.91
N SER A 481 0.52 -13.49 33.70
CA SER A 481 0.62 -12.37 34.65
C SER A 481 1.06 -12.82 36.04
N ALA A 482 1.23 -14.14 36.29
CA ALA A 482 1.62 -14.67 37.57
C ALA A 482 3.08 -14.31 37.93
N PRO A 483 3.35 -13.87 39.19
CA PRO A 483 4.71 -13.59 39.64
C PRO A 483 5.53 -14.89 39.60
N GLY A 484 6.54 -14.97 38.75
CA GLY A 484 7.43 -16.12 38.60
C GLY A 484 7.33 -16.85 37.26
N ALA A 485 6.49 -16.41 36.33
CA ALA A 485 6.56 -16.88 34.95
C ALA A 485 7.96 -16.51 34.40
N PRO A 486 8.72 -17.46 33.78
CA PRO A 486 10.02 -17.17 33.22
C PRO A 486 9.89 -16.04 32.23
N LEU A 487 10.56 -14.93 32.51
CA LEU A 487 10.87 -13.92 31.50
C LEU A 487 11.94 -14.54 30.62
N ASP A 488 11.53 -15.43 29.70
CA ASP A 488 12.42 -15.83 28.65
C ASP A 488 12.81 -14.59 27.88
N VAL A 489 14.08 -14.36 27.98
CA VAL A 489 14.88 -13.23 27.55
C VAL A 489 14.47 -12.84 26.13
N VAL A 490 13.63 -11.83 26.00
CA VAL A 490 13.61 -11.01 24.79
C VAL A 490 14.79 -10.05 24.91
N ALA A 491 15.99 -10.63 24.75
CA ALA A 491 17.15 -9.86 24.41
C ALA A 491 16.97 -9.41 22.97
N SER A 492 16.91 -8.08 22.79
CA SER A 492 17.14 -7.35 21.54
C SER A 492 16.25 -7.70 20.34
N ALA A 493 14.96 -7.31 20.39
CA ALA A 493 14.40 -6.63 19.23
C ALA A 493 14.50 -5.12 19.54
N GLU A 494 15.56 -4.49 19.07
CA GLU A 494 15.56 -3.04 18.88
C GLU A 494 14.27 -2.66 18.16
N PRO A 495 13.62 -1.54 18.52
CA PRO A 495 12.52 -1.04 17.72
C PRO A 495 13.05 -0.92 16.29
N ALA A 496 12.40 -1.58 15.35
CA ALA A 496 12.70 -1.43 13.93
C ALA A 496 12.75 0.06 13.67
N ASP A 497 13.95 0.52 13.41
CA ASP A 497 14.27 1.93 13.23
C ASP A 497 13.37 2.45 12.12
N ALA A 498 12.43 3.31 12.50
CA ALA A 498 11.55 3.99 11.54
C ALA A 498 12.33 4.99 10.65
N THR A 499 13.65 4.88 10.69
CA THR A 499 14.62 5.63 9.89
C THR A 499 15.37 4.70 8.94
N SER A 500 14.69 3.85 8.20
CA SER A 500 15.27 3.37 6.95
C SER A 500 15.28 4.55 5.99
N PRO A 501 16.44 5.13 5.67
CA PRO A 501 16.49 6.19 4.69
C PRO A 501 16.07 5.58 3.35
N VAL A 502 15.00 6.09 2.80
CA VAL A 502 14.72 5.98 1.36
C VAL A 502 16.01 6.40 0.67
N ALA A 503 16.75 5.44 0.12
CA ALA A 503 17.95 5.70 -0.64
C ALA A 503 17.57 6.56 -1.84
N GLY A 504 17.72 7.88 -1.66
CA GLY A 504 17.66 8.83 -2.74
C GLY A 504 18.78 8.50 -3.73
N ALA A 505 18.43 8.19 -4.96
CA ALA A 505 19.32 8.18 -6.08
C ALA A 505 19.81 9.62 -6.32
N ALA A 506 20.86 10.03 -5.60
CA ALA A 506 21.66 11.18 -5.94
C ALA A 506 22.76 10.69 -6.87
N ALA A 507 22.63 11.04 -8.15
CA ALA A 507 23.71 10.94 -9.11
C ALA A 507 24.90 11.79 -8.64
N GLY A 508 25.90 11.16 -8.09
CA GLY A 508 27.20 11.75 -7.79
C GLY A 508 28.00 11.92 -9.08
N ALA A 509 28.01 13.12 -9.62
CA ALA A 509 29.04 13.52 -10.55
C ALA A 509 30.35 13.72 -9.77
N ALA A 510 31.26 12.76 -9.89
CA ALA A 510 32.64 12.91 -9.44
C ALA A 510 33.38 13.84 -10.40
N ALA A 511 33.83 14.97 -9.91
CA ALA A 511 34.85 15.79 -10.57
C ALA A 511 36.25 15.22 -10.26
N PRO A 512 37.16 15.14 -11.22
CA PRO A 512 38.57 14.87 -10.94
C PRO A 512 39.29 16.13 -10.52
N SER A 513 40.01 16.08 -9.41
CA SER A 513 41.01 17.04 -8.99
C SER A 513 42.26 16.91 -9.87
N GLY A 514 42.68 17.99 -10.46
CA GLY A 514 44.00 18.10 -11.10
C GLY A 514 44.43 19.55 -11.11
N ALA A 515 45.57 19.79 -10.48
CA ALA A 515 46.16 21.08 -10.14
C ALA A 515 46.85 21.81 -11.27
N ALA A 516 47.07 23.13 -11.02
CA ALA A 516 48.11 24.06 -11.52
C ALA A 516 47.99 24.55 -12.97
N ASP A 517 48.01 25.75 -13.31
CA ASP A 517 48.93 26.85 -13.12
C ASP A 517 48.58 28.01 -14.07
N ALA A 518 48.77 29.23 -13.57
CA ALA A 518 49.18 30.50 -14.21
C ALA A 518 48.55 31.01 -15.52
N GLY A 519 48.10 32.25 -15.47
CA GLY A 519 48.15 33.17 -16.59
C GLY A 519 46.97 34.12 -16.74
N ALA A 520 47.01 35.27 -16.09
CA ALA A 520 46.27 36.49 -16.44
C ALA A 520 46.88 37.14 -17.72
N PRO A 521 46.35 38.30 -18.23
CA PRO A 521 44.99 38.78 -18.40
C PRO A 521 44.73 39.28 -19.86
N VAL A 522 43.62 39.95 -20.12
CA VAL A 522 43.50 41.12 -21.02
C VAL A 522 42.25 41.14 -21.95
N ARG A 523 41.48 42.20 -21.71
CA ARG A 523 40.66 43.07 -22.60
C ARG A 523 39.27 42.65 -23.06
N SER A 524 38.29 43.34 -22.47
CA SER A 524 37.47 44.43 -23.04
C SER A 524 37.09 44.32 -24.54
N GLY A 525 35.77 44.30 -24.79
CA GLY A 525 35.20 44.50 -26.10
C GLY A 525 33.69 44.67 -26.03
N SER A 526 33.28 45.92 -25.92
CA SER A 526 31.91 46.43 -26.07
C SER A 526 31.39 46.27 -27.51
N GLY A 527 30.06 46.17 -27.65
CA GLY A 527 29.38 46.39 -28.93
C GLY A 527 28.03 45.61 -28.94
N SER A 528 26.95 46.17 -28.55
CA SER A 528 25.94 47.03 -29.13
C SER A 528 25.25 46.46 -30.37
N SER A 529 23.91 46.35 -30.22
CA SER A 529 22.84 46.57 -31.21
C SER A 529 22.66 45.61 -32.41
N ARG A 530 21.67 44.85 -32.45
CA ARG A 530 20.35 45.12 -33.07
C ARG A 530 19.37 43.99 -32.72
#